data_bb281948623abced90f282d9e1e7c809
#
_entry.id   bb281948623abced90f282d9e1e7c809
#
_cell.length_a   1.000
_cell.length_b   1.000
_cell.length_c   1.000
_cell.angle_alpha   90.00
_cell.angle_beta   90.00
_cell.angle_gamma   90.00
#
_symmetry.space_group_name_H-M   'P 1'
#
loop_
_entity.id
_entity.type
_entity.pdbx_description
1 polymer ?
#
loop_
_entity_poly.entity_id
_entity_poly.type
_entity_poly.pdbx_seq_one_letter_code
_entity_poly.pdbx_strand_id
1 'polypeptide(L)'
;MVIDYHAHVNFNAYKEDANEVIKRALDGGVFMVLVGSQIDTSRRAVEMAAQYEKGVWASVGLHPIHLEQMEVDEEESHFSTRAEVFDPAAYRALAKNEKVVAIGECGLDYWHPYHKDPQHKTFRQHLDLAHELDLPLILHCRGSVADPEDAYRDMLTILREYVEAGKIARRGSIHCFISTLPIALQFVELGFHVGFTGVITFKGAEKYAEVIRGLPLERILVETDCPYLTPVPHRGKRNEPVYVRYMAEKVAEIKNLDKHTVEGQLFLNTVKVFNKIPASYYSRS
;
A
#
# COMPACT_ATOMS: atom_id res chain seq x y z
N MET A 1 -12.71 -10.89 9.78
CA MET A 1 -12.31 -9.46 9.83
C MET A 1 -11.02 -9.28 9.06
N VAL A 2 -10.92 -8.28 8.18
CA VAL A 2 -9.73 -8.02 7.32
C VAL A 2 -9.40 -6.53 7.38
N ILE A 3 -8.14 -6.17 7.15
CA ILE A 3 -7.72 -4.77 7.00
C ILE A 3 -7.29 -4.54 5.56
N ASP A 4 -7.90 -3.57 4.91
CA ASP A 4 -7.42 -2.99 3.67
C ASP A 4 -6.30 -1.99 4.02
N TYR A 5 -5.05 -2.40 3.84
CA TYR A 5 -3.96 -1.54 4.28
C TYR A 5 -3.56 -0.46 3.27
N HIS A 6 -4.23 -0.41 2.09
CA HIS A 6 -3.96 0.57 1.05
C HIS A 6 -5.25 0.97 0.31
N ALA A 7 -5.88 2.05 0.75
CA ALA A 7 -7.11 2.60 0.17
C ALA A 7 -7.01 4.10 -0.02
N HIS A 8 -7.52 4.65 -1.13
CA HIS A 8 -7.52 6.08 -1.42
C HIS A 8 -8.93 6.71 -1.36
N VAL A 9 -9.72 6.37 -0.32
CA VAL A 9 -11.04 6.99 -0.13
C VAL A 9 -10.94 8.51 0.11
N ASN A 10 -9.75 9.00 0.45
CA ASN A 10 -9.39 10.41 0.54
C ASN A 10 -9.21 11.11 -0.83
N PHE A 11 -9.33 10.40 -1.95
CA PHE A 11 -9.22 10.98 -3.29
C PHE A 11 -10.54 11.57 -3.80
N ASN A 12 -10.45 12.40 -4.85
CA ASN A 12 -11.60 13.07 -5.45
C ASN A 12 -12.65 12.10 -6.02
N ALA A 13 -12.26 10.87 -6.34
CA ALA A 13 -13.18 9.83 -6.79
C ALA A 13 -14.30 9.51 -5.78
N TYR A 14 -14.10 9.87 -4.51
CA TYR A 14 -15.05 9.64 -3.41
C TYR A 14 -15.56 10.93 -2.76
N LYS A 15 -15.27 12.10 -3.32
CA LYS A 15 -15.62 13.40 -2.68
C LYS A 15 -17.08 13.53 -2.27
N GLU A 16 -17.99 12.85 -2.98
CA GLU A 16 -19.43 12.94 -2.76
C GLU A 16 -19.95 11.89 -1.74
N ASP A 17 -19.23 10.75 -1.55
CA ASP A 17 -19.74 9.61 -0.77
C ASP A 17 -18.67 8.90 0.09
N ALA A 18 -17.58 9.56 0.40
CA ALA A 18 -16.47 8.95 1.16
C ALA A 18 -16.93 8.35 2.50
N ASN A 19 -17.78 9.06 3.24
CA ASN A 19 -18.26 8.59 4.54
C ASN A 19 -19.15 7.34 4.41
N GLU A 20 -19.98 7.27 3.39
CA GLU A 20 -20.81 6.10 3.09
C GLU A 20 -19.96 4.90 2.70
N VAL A 21 -18.89 5.12 1.91
CA VAL A 21 -17.93 4.07 1.52
C VAL A 21 -17.21 3.52 2.75
N ILE A 22 -16.67 4.40 3.61
CA ILE A 22 -16.02 4.00 4.86
C ILE A 22 -17.00 3.25 5.76
N LYS A 23 -18.23 3.78 5.92
CA LYS A 23 -19.25 3.13 6.75
C LYS A 23 -19.58 1.72 6.25
N ARG A 24 -19.78 1.53 4.92
CA ARG A 24 -20.04 0.20 4.35
C ARG A 24 -18.92 -0.78 4.65
N ALA A 25 -17.67 -0.33 4.57
CA ALA A 25 -16.51 -1.17 4.87
C ALA A 25 -16.50 -1.57 6.36
N LEU A 26 -16.66 -0.60 7.27
CA LEU A 26 -16.69 -0.85 8.72
C LEU A 26 -17.84 -1.77 9.13
N ASP A 27 -19.07 -1.51 8.64
CA ASP A 27 -20.25 -2.35 8.87
C ASP A 27 -20.02 -3.78 8.31
N GLY A 28 -19.28 -3.86 7.23
CA GLY A 28 -18.82 -5.12 6.65
C GLY A 28 -17.67 -5.79 7.41
N GLY A 29 -17.13 -5.23 8.52
CA GLY A 29 -15.99 -5.78 9.27
C GLY A 29 -14.66 -5.65 8.54
N VAL A 30 -14.51 -4.62 7.68
CA VAL A 30 -13.27 -4.24 7.03
C VAL A 30 -12.77 -2.95 7.63
N PHE A 31 -11.55 -2.98 8.15
CA PHE A 31 -10.81 -1.79 8.58
C PHE A 31 -9.91 -1.31 7.45
N MET A 32 -9.39 -0.08 7.53
CA MET A 32 -8.59 0.46 6.42
C MET A 32 -7.52 1.46 6.86
N VAL A 33 -6.49 1.57 6.02
CA VAL A 33 -5.51 2.66 6.04
C VAL A 33 -5.76 3.53 4.82
N LEU A 34 -6.09 4.80 5.05
CA LEU A 34 -6.24 5.82 4.01
C LEU A 34 -4.85 6.32 3.61
N VAL A 35 -4.49 6.13 2.35
CA VAL A 35 -3.13 6.38 1.87
C VAL A 35 -3.04 7.72 1.16
N GLY A 36 -2.11 8.59 1.59
CA GLY A 36 -1.78 9.82 0.92
C GLY A 36 -0.71 9.61 -0.16
N SER A 37 -0.85 10.31 -1.29
CA SER A 37 0.10 10.29 -2.40
C SER A 37 0.75 11.65 -2.68
N GLN A 38 0.28 12.70 -2.02
CA GLN A 38 0.74 14.09 -2.05
C GLN A 38 0.47 14.74 -0.69
N ILE A 39 0.99 15.96 -0.46
CA ILE A 39 0.76 16.64 0.83
C ILE A 39 -0.74 16.89 1.09
N ASP A 40 -1.51 17.27 0.07
CA ASP A 40 -2.94 17.55 0.21
C ASP A 40 -3.75 16.28 0.45
N THR A 41 -3.48 15.20 -0.28
CA THR A 41 -4.14 13.91 -0.07
C THR A 41 -3.72 13.26 1.24
N SER A 42 -2.47 13.42 1.67
CA SER A 42 -1.97 12.99 2.98
C SER A 42 -2.70 13.73 4.11
N ARG A 43 -2.84 15.06 4.01
CA ARG A 43 -3.60 15.85 4.99
C ARG A 43 -5.06 15.38 5.07
N ARG A 44 -5.72 15.20 3.92
CA ARG A 44 -7.10 14.73 3.86
C ARG A 44 -7.26 13.32 4.46
N ALA A 45 -6.31 12.41 4.21
CA ALA A 45 -6.30 11.08 4.81
C ALA A 45 -6.26 11.15 6.34
N VAL A 46 -5.39 12.00 6.90
CA VAL A 46 -5.27 12.20 8.35
C VAL A 46 -6.55 12.80 8.93
N GLU A 47 -7.09 13.86 8.31
CA GLU A 47 -8.32 14.53 8.74
C GLU A 47 -9.53 13.60 8.71
N MET A 48 -9.65 12.76 7.67
CA MET A 48 -10.72 11.76 7.57
C MET A 48 -10.56 10.67 8.62
N ALA A 49 -9.35 10.10 8.77
CA ALA A 49 -9.11 9.06 9.77
C ALA A 49 -9.38 9.54 11.19
N ALA A 50 -9.11 10.82 11.51
CA ALA A 50 -9.36 11.42 12.81
C ALA A 50 -10.85 11.50 13.18
N GLN A 51 -11.76 11.39 12.22
CA GLN A 51 -13.21 11.39 12.47
C GLN A 51 -13.72 10.03 13.00
N TYR A 52 -12.91 8.97 12.93
CA TYR A 52 -13.30 7.63 13.33
C TYR A 52 -12.51 7.19 14.56
N GLU A 53 -13.19 6.78 15.61
CA GLU A 53 -12.53 6.28 16.82
C GLU A 53 -11.68 5.04 16.53
N LYS A 54 -12.21 4.11 15.71
CA LYS A 54 -11.56 2.85 15.36
C LYS A 54 -11.77 2.46 13.89
N GLY A 55 -10.88 1.61 13.40
CA GLY A 55 -11.03 0.97 12.09
C GLY A 55 -10.55 1.80 10.90
N VAL A 56 -10.15 3.06 11.11
CA VAL A 56 -9.62 3.93 10.05
C VAL A 56 -8.34 4.59 10.53
N TRP A 57 -7.28 4.44 9.75
CA TRP A 57 -5.96 5.04 9.96
C TRP A 57 -5.51 5.75 8.69
N ALA A 58 -4.33 6.36 8.73
CA ALA A 58 -3.75 7.07 7.60
C ALA A 58 -2.28 6.73 7.42
N SER A 59 -1.78 6.90 6.19
CA SER A 59 -0.37 7.04 5.88
C SER A 59 -0.11 8.36 5.15
N VAL A 60 1.12 8.85 5.22
CA VAL A 60 1.51 10.12 4.63
C VAL A 60 2.78 9.96 3.79
N GLY A 61 2.73 10.40 2.53
CA GLY A 61 3.85 10.28 1.61
C GLY A 61 3.65 11.02 0.31
N LEU A 62 4.72 11.07 -0.49
CA LEU A 62 4.73 11.62 -1.84
C LEU A 62 5.07 10.50 -2.82
N HIS A 63 4.07 10.11 -3.61
CA HIS A 63 4.20 9.10 -4.65
C HIS A 63 5.12 9.61 -5.77
N PRO A 64 6.01 8.78 -6.34
CA PRO A 64 6.98 9.20 -7.36
C PRO A 64 6.34 9.85 -8.60
N ILE A 65 5.12 9.49 -8.97
CA ILE A 65 4.40 10.08 -10.11
C ILE A 65 4.17 11.60 -9.97
N HIS A 66 4.20 12.13 -8.75
CA HIS A 66 3.95 13.55 -8.48
C HIS A 66 5.21 14.41 -8.41
N LEU A 67 6.39 13.84 -8.67
CA LEU A 67 7.65 14.59 -8.68
C LEU A 67 7.84 15.44 -9.93
N GLU A 68 7.15 15.10 -11.01
CA GLU A 68 7.20 15.84 -12.27
C GLU A 68 5.78 16.19 -12.73
N GLN A 69 5.64 17.23 -13.53
CA GLN A 69 4.35 17.62 -14.10
C GLN A 69 4.11 16.86 -15.40
N MET A 70 3.03 16.10 -15.46
CA MET A 70 2.54 15.45 -16.67
C MET A 70 1.06 15.11 -16.59
N GLU A 71 0.46 14.84 -17.75
CA GLU A 71 -0.84 14.20 -17.84
C GLU A 71 -0.67 12.70 -17.66
N VAL A 72 -1.44 12.12 -16.74
CA VAL A 72 -1.55 10.68 -16.55
C VAL A 72 -2.86 10.24 -17.16
N ASP A 73 -2.77 9.40 -18.19
CA ASP A 73 -3.91 8.81 -18.89
C ASP A 73 -3.71 7.29 -18.88
N GLU A 74 -4.26 6.64 -17.88
CA GLU A 74 -4.27 5.19 -17.72
C GLU A 74 -5.70 4.67 -17.76
N GLU A 75 -5.88 3.37 -17.95
CA GLU A 75 -7.19 2.72 -18.15
C GLU A 75 -8.23 3.08 -17.07
N GLU A 76 -7.80 3.29 -15.82
CA GLU A 76 -8.68 3.58 -14.68
C GLU A 76 -8.45 5.00 -14.09
N SER A 77 -7.57 5.83 -14.68
CA SER A 77 -7.24 7.16 -14.15
C SER A 77 -6.84 8.17 -15.21
N HIS A 78 -7.37 9.38 -15.06
CA HIS A 78 -6.98 10.53 -15.89
C HIS A 78 -6.81 11.76 -14.97
N PHE A 79 -5.58 12.28 -14.85
CA PHE A 79 -5.28 13.45 -14.03
C PHE A 79 -3.93 14.07 -14.40
N SER A 80 -3.74 15.35 -14.02
CA SER A 80 -2.46 16.06 -14.15
C SER A 80 -1.71 16.05 -12.84
N THR A 81 -0.41 15.72 -12.87
CA THR A 81 0.49 15.86 -11.73
C THR A 81 1.01 17.30 -11.59
N ARG A 82 1.48 17.72 -10.41
CA ARG A 82 1.83 19.11 -10.12
C ARG A 82 3.32 19.38 -9.89
N ALA A 83 4.19 18.40 -10.06
CA ALA A 83 5.62 18.52 -9.75
C ALA A 83 5.87 18.96 -8.29
N GLU A 84 5.38 18.17 -7.33
CA GLU A 84 5.54 18.47 -5.91
C GLU A 84 6.98 18.20 -5.43
N VAL A 85 7.53 19.09 -4.63
CA VAL A 85 8.80 18.89 -3.94
C VAL A 85 8.52 18.33 -2.54
N PHE A 86 9.14 17.22 -2.21
CA PHE A 86 9.01 16.63 -0.88
C PHE A 86 9.55 17.53 0.21
N ASP A 87 8.69 17.97 1.12
CA ASP A 87 9.05 18.74 2.32
C ASP A 87 8.98 17.84 3.56
N PRO A 88 10.11 17.31 4.06
CA PRO A 88 10.12 16.45 5.24
C PRO A 88 9.49 17.08 6.49
N ALA A 89 9.54 18.42 6.62
CA ALA A 89 8.97 19.09 7.78
C ALA A 89 7.44 19.06 7.76
N ALA A 90 6.83 19.29 6.59
CA ALA A 90 5.38 19.21 6.40
C ALA A 90 4.86 17.79 6.66
N TYR A 91 5.50 16.77 6.06
CA TYR A 91 5.11 15.36 6.27
C TYR A 91 5.34 14.90 7.71
N ARG A 92 6.43 15.33 8.37
CA ARG A 92 6.67 15.10 9.80
C ARG A 92 5.56 15.68 10.66
N ALA A 93 5.08 16.88 10.35
CA ALA A 93 3.99 17.52 11.09
C ALA A 93 2.69 16.68 11.00
N LEU A 94 2.33 16.17 9.82
CA LEU A 94 1.19 15.29 9.63
C LEU A 94 1.38 13.95 10.37
N ALA A 95 2.57 13.35 10.31
CA ALA A 95 2.88 12.06 10.91
C ALA A 95 2.86 12.05 12.46
N LYS A 96 2.81 13.22 13.12
CA LYS A 96 2.59 13.32 14.58
C LYS A 96 1.18 12.93 15.01
N ASN A 97 0.20 12.91 14.09
CA ASN A 97 -1.15 12.50 14.43
C ASN A 97 -1.15 11.00 14.78
N GLU A 98 -1.86 10.62 15.84
CA GLU A 98 -1.93 9.23 16.32
C GLU A 98 -2.53 8.26 15.29
N LYS A 99 -3.37 8.77 14.39
CA LYS A 99 -3.97 8.00 13.29
C LYS A 99 -2.96 7.65 12.19
N VAL A 100 -1.80 8.31 12.13
CA VAL A 100 -0.78 7.99 11.14
C VAL A 100 0.02 6.77 11.58
N VAL A 101 -0.08 5.71 10.77
CA VAL A 101 0.50 4.39 11.06
C VAL A 101 1.67 4.02 10.16
N ALA A 102 1.93 4.80 9.09
CA ALA A 102 3.01 4.53 8.14
C ALA A 102 3.49 5.81 7.42
N ILE A 103 4.71 5.77 6.89
CA ILE A 103 5.21 6.68 5.88
C ILE A 103 5.00 6.02 4.51
N GLY A 104 4.31 6.70 3.63
CA GLY A 104 3.91 6.24 2.30
C GLY A 104 2.53 6.77 1.91
N GLU A 105 2.24 6.68 0.67
CA GLU A 105 2.90 5.91 -0.39
C GLU A 105 4.12 6.66 -0.91
N CYS A 106 5.23 5.93 -1.09
CA CYS A 106 6.47 6.47 -1.64
C CYS A 106 7.27 5.34 -2.32
N GLY A 107 8.21 5.66 -3.18
CA GLY A 107 9.02 4.62 -3.82
C GLY A 107 9.51 5.00 -5.20
N LEU A 108 9.49 4.02 -6.13
CA LEU A 108 10.00 4.15 -7.49
C LEU A 108 8.96 3.73 -8.53
N ASP A 109 8.76 4.58 -9.54
CA ASP A 109 7.91 4.30 -10.70
C ASP A 109 8.69 4.58 -11.98
N TYR A 110 9.07 3.53 -12.71
CA TYR A 110 9.79 3.63 -13.99
C TYR A 110 8.88 3.33 -15.18
N TRP A 111 7.62 3.05 -14.93
CA TRP A 111 6.61 2.89 -15.98
C TRP A 111 6.41 4.17 -16.77
N HIS A 112 6.36 5.29 -16.05
CA HIS A 112 6.30 6.62 -16.63
C HIS A 112 7.71 7.12 -16.98
N PRO A 113 7.88 7.95 -18.04
CA PRO A 113 9.18 8.40 -18.51
C PRO A 113 9.79 9.51 -17.62
N TYR A 114 9.76 9.31 -16.31
CA TYR A 114 10.34 10.23 -15.33
C TYR A 114 11.82 10.01 -15.10
N HIS A 115 12.49 11.06 -14.63
CA HIS A 115 13.89 10.95 -14.22
C HIS A 115 14.02 10.09 -12.95
N LYS A 116 14.98 9.14 -12.97
CA LYS A 116 15.22 8.23 -11.83
C LYS A 116 15.84 8.95 -10.63
N ASP A 117 16.78 9.89 -10.85
CA ASP A 117 17.50 10.58 -9.77
C ASP A 117 16.60 11.33 -8.78
N PRO A 118 15.60 12.13 -9.21
CA PRO A 118 14.63 12.74 -8.30
C PRO A 118 13.85 11.72 -7.48
N GLN A 119 13.46 10.58 -8.08
CA GLN A 119 12.75 9.51 -7.39
C GLN A 119 13.65 8.87 -6.32
N HIS A 120 14.89 8.51 -6.63
CA HIS A 120 15.86 7.95 -5.68
C HIS A 120 16.11 8.90 -4.50
N LYS A 121 16.30 10.19 -4.79
CA LYS A 121 16.50 11.21 -3.77
C LYS A 121 15.29 11.31 -2.83
N THR A 122 14.10 11.43 -3.39
CA THR A 122 12.86 11.56 -2.62
C THR A 122 12.55 10.29 -1.85
N PHE A 123 12.79 9.12 -2.43
CA PHE A 123 12.63 7.85 -1.74
C PHE A 123 13.54 7.76 -0.50
N ARG A 124 14.83 8.11 -0.62
CA ARG A 124 15.76 8.17 0.53
C ARG A 124 15.28 9.14 1.62
N GLN A 125 14.72 10.28 1.25
CA GLN A 125 14.14 11.23 2.22
C GLN A 125 12.96 10.64 2.99
N HIS A 126 12.11 9.81 2.34
CA HIS A 126 11.04 9.08 3.03
C HIS A 126 11.59 8.01 3.98
N LEU A 127 12.64 7.27 3.57
CA LEU A 127 13.30 6.30 4.43
C LEU A 127 13.90 6.96 5.67
N ASP A 128 14.55 8.12 5.51
CA ASP A 128 15.10 8.89 6.64
C ASP A 128 13.98 9.37 7.58
N LEU A 129 12.86 9.85 7.03
CA LEU A 129 11.69 10.26 7.83
C LEU A 129 11.04 9.08 8.57
N ALA A 130 10.89 7.93 7.91
CA ALA A 130 10.36 6.71 8.51
C ALA A 130 11.27 6.21 9.65
N HIS A 131 12.58 6.28 9.45
CA HIS A 131 13.57 5.96 10.49
C HIS A 131 13.47 6.90 11.69
N GLU A 132 13.42 8.22 11.44
CA GLU A 132 13.29 9.26 12.49
C GLU A 132 12.04 9.06 13.37
N LEU A 133 10.92 8.69 12.72
CA LEU A 133 9.61 8.56 13.38
C LEU A 133 9.30 7.14 13.89
N ASP A 134 10.19 6.19 13.68
CA ASP A 134 9.98 4.76 13.94
C ASP A 134 8.66 4.22 13.35
N LEU A 135 8.35 4.63 12.11
CA LEU A 135 7.16 4.21 11.38
C LEU A 135 7.52 3.22 10.26
N PRO A 136 6.64 2.23 9.96
CA PRO A 136 6.78 1.37 8.81
C PRO A 136 6.51 2.12 7.50
N LEU A 137 6.87 1.48 6.39
CA LEU A 137 6.76 2.02 5.05
C LEU A 137 5.63 1.34 4.25
N ILE A 138 4.93 2.12 3.42
CA ILE A 138 4.10 1.61 2.33
C ILE A 138 4.80 2.00 1.03
N LEU A 139 5.35 1.01 0.32
CA LEU A 139 6.26 1.21 -0.81
C LEU A 139 5.58 0.92 -2.15
N HIS A 140 5.59 1.90 -3.03
CA HIS A 140 5.27 1.77 -4.44
C HIS A 140 6.49 1.33 -5.23
N CYS A 141 6.33 0.32 -6.10
CA CYS A 141 7.39 -0.09 -7.00
C CYS A 141 6.83 -0.60 -8.33
N ARG A 142 7.12 0.10 -9.42
CA ARG A 142 6.67 -0.27 -10.76
C ARG A 142 7.83 -0.16 -11.75
N GLY A 143 8.20 -1.29 -12.36
CA GLY A 143 9.27 -1.35 -13.34
C GLY A 143 8.89 -0.76 -14.69
N SER A 144 9.89 -0.45 -15.51
CA SER A 144 9.70 0.09 -16.85
C SER A 144 9.08 -0.93 -17.81
N VAL A 145 8.54 -0.43 -18.92
CA VAL A 145 8.02 -1.30 -20.00
C VAL A 145 9.12 -2.17 -20.59
N ALA A 146 10.36 -1.64 -20.67
CA ALA A 146 11.51 -2.35 -21.24
C ALA A 146 12.06 -3.41 -20.30
N ASP A 147 11.98 -3.19 -18.99
CA ASP A 147 12.47 -4.09 -17.95
C ASP A 147 11.57 -4.01 -16.72
N PRO A 148 10.56 -4.89 -16.60
CA PRO A 148 9.58 -4.83 -15.51
C PRO A 148 10.16 -5.02 -14.10
N GLU A 149 11.44 -5.35 -13.97
CA GLU A 149 12.11 -5.57 -12.68
C GLU A 149 13.14 -4.49 -12.31
N ASP A 150 13.43 -3.52 -13.19
CA ASP A 150 14.49 -2.53 -12.97
C ASP A 150 14.26 -1.68 -11.71
N ALA A 151 13.05 -1.15 -11.50
CA ALA A 151 12.70 -0.40 -10.29
C ALA A 151 12.81 -1.25 -9.02
N TYR A 152 12.41 -2.53 -9.09
CA TYR A 152 12.52 -3.45 -7.95
C TYR A 152 13.98 -3.71 -7.55
N ARG A 153 14.88 -3.87 -8.52
CA ARG A 153 16.32 -4.06 -8.25
C ARG A 153 16.94 -2.81 -7.63
N ASP A 154 16.62 -1.63 -8.16
CA ASP A 154 17.09 -0.36 -7.61
C ASP A 154 16.56 -0.14 -6.19
N MET A 155 15.26 -0.40 -5.96
CA MET A 155 14.66 -0.31 -4.64
C MET A 155 15.32 -1.28 -3.64
N LEU A 156 15.53 -2.54 -4.02
CA LEU A 156 16.20 -3.53 -3.18
C LEU A 156 17.61 -3.09 -2.81
N THR A 157 18.35 -2.48 -3.75
CA THR A 157 19.69 -1.93 -3.49
C THR A 157 19.64 -0.83 -2.43
N ILE A 158 18.74 0.14 -2.59
CA ILE A 158 18.58 1.24 -1.62
C ILE A 158 18.14 0.70 -0.25
N LEU A 159 17.18 -0.23 -0.21
CA LEU A 159 16.69 -0.80 1.05
C LEU A 159 17.76 -1.60 1.79
N ARG A 160 18.63 -2.35 1.08
CA ARG A 160 19.76 -3.05 1.70
C ARG A 160 20.71 -2.08 2.40
N GLU A 161 21.09 -0.98 1.75
CA GLU A 161 21.93 0.04 2.35
C GLU A 161 21.36 0.54 3.70
N TYR A 162 20.05 0.80 3.74
CA TYR A 162 19.38 1.28 4.96
C TYR A 162 19.27 0.21 6.04
N VAL A 163 19.00 -1.03 5.65
CA VAL A 163 18.89 -2.17 6.58
C VAL A 163 20.26 -2.48 7.20
N GLU A 164 21.32 -2.53 6.40
CA GLU A 164 22.69 -2.77 6.85
C GLU A 164 23.21 -1.63 7.75
N ALA A 165 22.76 -0.41 7.49
CA ALA A 165 23.05 0.75 8.37
C ALA A 165 22.23 0.74 9.68
N GLY A 166 21.40 -0.28 9.94
CA GLY A 166 20.55 -0.36 11.14
C GLY A 166 19.37 0.62 11.14
N LYS A 167 19.05 1.22 9.99
CA LYS A 167 17.92 2.13 9.82
C LYS A 167 16.63 1.38 9.46
N ILE A 168 15.49 2.11 9.44
CA ILE A 168 14.16 1.59 9.05
C ILE A 168 13.79 0.26 9.74
N ALA A 169 13.96 0.17 11.06
CA ALA A 169 13.75 -1.05 11.84
C ALA A 169 12.35 -1.66 11.66
N ARG A 170 11.33 -0.84 11.43
CA ARG A 170 9.94 -1.27 11.23
C ARG A 170 9.69 -1.96 9.89
N ARG A 171 10.55 -1.75 8.89
CA ARG A 171 10.33 -2.26 7.52
C ARG A 171 9.03 -1.70 6.93
N GLY A 172 8.12 -2.56 6.49
CA GLY A 172 6.85 -2.17 5.89
C GLY A 172 6.36 -3.20 4.89
N SER A 173 5.71 -2.70 3.83
CA SER A 173 5.16 -3.52 2.75
C SER A 173 5.51 -2.96 1.37
N ILE A 174 5.68 -3.86 0.41
CA ILE A 174 5.64 -3.52 -1.02
C ILE A 174 4.19 -3.63 -1.45
N HIS A 175 3.59 -2.49 -1.77
CA HIS A 175 2.21 -2.39 -2.23
C HIS A 175 2.07 -2.88 -3.67
N CYS A 176 0.89 -3.42 -4.01
CA CYS A 176 0.49 -3.83 -5.36
C CYS A 176 1.59 -4.62 -6.10
N PHE A 177 2.09 -5.68 -5.48
CA PHE A 177 3.24 -6.42 -6.02
C PHE A 177 2.88 -7.15 -7.31
N ILE A 178 3.54 -6.81 -8.41
CA ILE A 178 3.30 -7.36 -9.75
C ILE A 178 4.54 -7.96 -10.43
N SER A 179 5.60 -8.26 -9.66
CA SER A 179 6.84 -8.86 -10.15
C SER A 179 6.88 -10.38 -9.90
N THR A 180 8.07 -10.96 -9.82
CA THR A 180 8.33 -12.39 -9.76
C THR A 180 8.59 -12.90 -8.34
N LEU A 181 8.45 -14.22 -8.12
CA LEU A 181 8.74 -14.84 -6.82
C LEU A 181 10.19 -14.58 -6.33
N PRO A 182 11.25 -14.68 -7.16
CA PRO A 182 12.61 -14.36 -6.72
C PRO A 182 12.77 -12.93 -6.21
N ILE A 183 12.09 -11.96 -6.81
CA ILE A 183 12.07 -10.56 -6.34
C ILE A 183 11.31 -10.46 -5.00
N ALA A 184 10.13 -11.08 -4.91
CA ALA A 184 9.34 -11.07 -3.67
C ALA A 184 10.11 -11.65 -2.47
N LEU A 185 10.84 -12.75 -2.68
CA LEU A 185 11.66 -13.38 -1.65
C LEU A 185 12.78 -12.47 -1.15
N GLN A 186 13.41 -11.67 -2.01
CA GLN A 186 14.43 -10.71 -1.58
C GLN A 186 13.86 -9.62 -0.67
N PHE A 187 12.64 -9.12 -0.91
CA PHE A 187 11.95 -8.22 0.02
C PHE A 187 11.64 -8.90 1.35
N VAL A 188 11.19 -10.16 1.31
CA VAL A 188 10.91 -10.95 2.52
C VAL A 188 12.18 -11.18 3.35
N GLU A 189 13.33 -11.46 2.73
CA GLU A 189 14.63 -11.57 3.38
C GLU A 189 15.05 -10.28 4.09
N LEU A 190 14.76 -9.12 3.50
CA LEU A 190 14.96 -7.83 4.13
C LEU A 190 13.95 -7.53 5.24
N GLY A 191 12.95 -8.39 5.44
CA GLY A 191 11.94 -8.27 6.50
C GLY A 191 10.65 -7.58 6.09
N PHE A 192 10.47 -7.23 4.80
CA PHE A 192 9.25 -6.62 4.29
C PHE A 192 8.12 -7.64 4.08
N HIS A 193 6.90 -7.15 4.01
CA HIS A 193 5.71 -7.89 3.58
C HIS A 193 5.37 -7.55 2.14
N VAL A 194 4.59 -8.42 1.50
CA VAL A 194 4.21 -8.29 0.08
C VAL A 194 2.69 -8.15 0.00
N GLY A 195 2.22 -7.04 -0.59
CA GLY A 195 0.82 -6.70 -0.75
C GLY A 195 0.26 -7.12 -2.10
N PHE A 196 -0.99 -7.56 -2.08
CA PHE A 196 -1.71 -8.00 -3.27
C PHE A 196 -3.07 -7.33 -3.40
N THR A 197 -3.31 -6.74 -4.58
CA THR A 197 -4.54 -6.03 -4.96
C THR A 197 -5.52 -6.94 -5.72
N GLY A 198 -6.61 -6.35 -6.23
CA GLY A 198 -7.60 -7.01 -7.08
C GLY A 198 -7.03 -7.70 -8.32
N VAL A 199 -5.82 -7.33 -8.75
CA VAL A 199 -5.09 -7.91 -9.90
C VAL A 199 -4.99 -9.44 -9.79
N ILE A 200 -4.85 -10.00 -8.58
CA ILE A 200 -4.76 -11.46 -8.39
C ILE A 200 -6.04 -12.21 -8.74
N THR A 201 -7.16 -11.50 -8.91
CA THR A 201 -8.46 -12.07 -9.31
C THR A 201 -8.70 -12.00 -10.82
N PHE A 202 -7.84 -11.31 -11.59
CA PHE A 202 -8.05 -11.07 -13.01
C PHE A 202 -7.76 -12.32 -13.85
N LYS A 203 -8.34 -12.39 -15.04
CA LYS A 203 -7.96 -13.39 -16.03
C LYS A 203 -6.49 -13.20 -16.42
N GLY A 204 -5.71 -14.27 -16.40
CA GLY A 204 -4.27 -14.21 -16.71
C GLY A 204 -3.38 -13.85 -15.50
N ALA A 205 -3.93 -13.94 -14.29
CA ALA A 205 -3.20 -13.66 -13.04
C ALA A 205 -2.38 -14.84 -12.50
N GLU A 206 -2.19 -15.91 -13.30
CA GLU A 206 -1.53 -17.16 -12.86
C GLU A 206 -0.12 -16.93 -12.32
N LYS A 207 0.62 -15.98 -12.91
CA LYS A 207 1.97 -15.59 -12.44
C LYS A 207 1.97 -15.06 -11.00
N TYR A 208 0.92 -14.34 -10.60
CA TYR A 208 0.81 -13.84 -9.22
C TYR A 208 0.38 -14.95 -8.26
N ALA A 209 -0.40 -15.92 -8.73
CA ALA A 209 -0.72 -17.10 -7.95
C ALA A 209 0.54 -17.93 -7.62
N GLU A 210 1.52 -17.98 -8.52
CA GLU A 210 2.82 -18.62 -8.25
C GLU A 210 3.57 -17.88 -7.13
N VAL A 211 3.62 -16.55 -7.18
CA VAL A 211 4.24 -15.73 -6.12
C VAL A 211 3.56 -15.98 -4.78
N ILE A 212 2.22 -15.92 -4.73
CA ILE A 212 1.46 -16.16 -3.50
C ILE A 212 1.73 -17.57 -2.95
N ARG A 213 1.76 -18.61 -3.79
CA ARG A 213 2.08 -19.99 -3.34
C ARG A 213 3.48 -20.09 -2.72
N GLY A 214 4.46 -19.43 -3.32
CA GLY A 214 5.86 -19.49 -2.89
C GLY A 214 6.18 -18.67 -1.63
N LEU A 215 5.38 -17.65 -1.32
CA LEU A 215 5.60 -16.81 -0.14
C LEU A 215 5.06 -17.48 1.14
N PRO A 216 5.70 -17.31 2.32
CA PRO A 216 5.07 -17.63 3.60
C PRO A 216 3.80 -16.80 3.80
N LEU A 217 2.72 -17.42 4.33
CA LEU A 217 1.45 -16.71 4.57
C LEU A 217 1.63 -15.51 5.50
N GLU A 218 2.56 -15.61 6.46
CA GLU A 218 2.94 -14.59 7.44
C GLU A 218 3.60 -13.35 6.81
N ARG A 219 3.88 -13.38 5.51
CA ARG A 219 4.50 -12.30 4.75
C ARG A 219 3.58 -11.68 3.71
N ILE A 220 2.35 -12.16 3.62
CA ILE A 220 1.33 -11.68 2.68
C ILE A 220 0.44 -10.64 3.35
N LEU A 221 0.14 -9.55 2.64
CA LEU A 221 -0.89 -8.57 2.95
C LEU A 221 -1.87 -8.48 1.79
N VAL A 222 -3.07 -7.96 2.05
CA VAL A 222 -4.09 -7.71 1.04
C VAL A 222 -4.62 -6.28 1.13
N GLU A 223 -4.95 -5.73 -0.02
CA GLU A 223 -5.36 -4.34 -0.18
C GLU A 223 -6.27 -4.17 -1.38
N THR A 224 -6.97 -3.05 -1.48
CA THR A 224 -7.78 -2.75 -2.66
C THR A 224 -7.09 -1.87 -3.67
N ASP A 225 -6.30 -0.91 -3.20
CA ASP A 225 -5.82 0.22 -4.02
C ASP A 225 -6.98 1.00 -4.65
N CYS A 226 -8.11 1.04 -3.96
CA CYS A 226 -9.31 1.71 -4.45
C CYS A 226 -9.07 3.23 -4.61
N PRO A 227 -9.57 3.87 -5.68
CA PRO A 227 -10.65 3.47 -6.59
C PRO A 227 -10.28 2.52 -7.72
N TYR A 228 -9.00 2.14 -7.85
CA TYR A 228 -8.43 1.36 -8.94
C TYR A 228 -8.55 -0.15 -8.71
N LEU A 229 -8.21 -0.96 -9.74
CA LEU A 229 -7.96 -2.40 -9.66
C LEU A 229 -9.10 -3.22 -9.06
N THR A 230 -10.34 -2.84 -9.36
CA THR A 230 -11.55 -3.49 -8.85
C THR A 230 -11.52 -5.01 -9.10
N PRO A 231 -11.68 -5.86 -8.06
CA PRO A 231 -11.60 -7.31 -8.22
C PRO A 231 -12.79 -7.90 -8.98
N VAL A 232 -12.62 -9.12 -9.52
CA VAL A 232 -13.74 -9.95 -9.99
C VAL A 232 -14.57 -10.33 -8.76
N PRO A 233 -15.94 -10.26 -8.80
CA PRO A 233 -16.78 -10.06 -10.01
C PRO A 233 -17.16 -8.60 -10.32
N HIS A 234 -16.53 -7.63 -9.68
CA HIS A 234 -16.94 -6.22 -9.73
C HIS A 234 -16.19 -5.37 -10.79
N ARG A 235 -15.41 -5.99 -11.69
CA ARG A 235 -14.68 -5.28 -12.78
C ARG A 235 -15.57 -4.25 -13.50
N GLY A 236 -14.98 -3.08 -13.83
CA GLY A 236 -15.67 -1.98 -14.49
C GLY A 236 -16.50 -1.10 -13.55
N LYS A 237 -16.54 -1.37 -12.24
CA LYS A 237 -17.10 -0.48 -11.22
C LYS A 237 -15.96 0.21 -10.45
N ARG A 238 -16.24 1.34 -9.81
CA ARG A 238 -15.32 1.96 -8.86
C ARG A 238 -15.05 0.96 -7.71
N ASN A 239 -13.78 0.74 -7.40
CA ASN A 239 -13.37 -0.14 -6.31
C ASN A 239 -13.71 0.48 -4.95
N GLU A 240 -13.84 -0.32 -3.90
CA GLU A 240 -14.12 0.11 -2.54
C GLU A 240 -13.39 -0.78 -1.52
N PRO A 241 -13.02 -0.26 -0.32
CA PRO A 241 -12.29 -1.04 0.69
C PRO A 241 -12.98 -2.34 1.08
N VAL A 242 -14.31 -2.40 1.06
CA VAL A 242 -15.09 -3.61 1.38
C VAL A 242 -14.75 -4.80 0.47
N TYR A 243 -14.21 -4.53 -0.71
CA TYR A 243 -13.84 -5.58 -1.68
C TYR A 243 -12.50 -6.26 -1.37
N VAL A 244 -11.73 -5.81 -0.39
CA VAL A 244 -10.49 -6.49 0.07
C VAL A 244 -10.73 -7.96 0.44
N ARG A 245 -11.95 -8.32 0.76
CA ARG A 245 -12.36 -9.70 1.06
C ARG A 245 -12.14 -10.66 -0.10
N TYR A 246 -12.33 -10.18 -1.34
CA TYR A 246 -12.09 -11.00 -2.53
C TYR A 246 -10.62 -11.37 -2.69
N MET A 247 -9.70 -10.48 -2.29
CA MET A 247 -8.27 -10.77 -2.26
C MET A 247 -7.93 -11.79 -1.16
N ALA A 248 -8.51 -11.65 0.03
CA ALA A 248 -8.34 -12.62 1.11
C ALA A 248 -8.87 -14.01 0.72
N GLU A 249 -10.05 -14.08 0.10
CA GLU A 249 -10.62 -15.32 -0.46
C GLU A 249 -9.71 -15.93 -1.53
N LYS A 250 -9.18 -15.11 -2.44
CA LYS A 250 -8.29 -15.56 -3.50
C LYS A 250 -6.96 -16.09 -2.96
N VAL A 251 -6.40 -15.45 -1.92
CA VAL A 251 -5.21 -15.96 -1.23
C VAL A 251 -5.50 -17.33 -0.59
N ALA A 252 -6.66 -17.49 0.07
CA ALA A 252 -7.08 -18.77 0.65
C ALA A 252 -7.21 -19.88 -0.40
N GLU A 253 -7.84 -19.59 -1.54
CA GLU A 253 -7.95 -20.49 -2.70
C GLU A 253 -6.56 -20.92 -3.20
N ILE A 254 -5.67 -19.94 -3.47
CA ILE A 254 -4.33 -20.20 -4.01
C ILE A 254 -3.47 -21.01 -3.04
N LYS A 255 -3.58 -20.73 -1.74
CA LYS A 255 -2.86 -21.44 -0.65
C LYS A 255 -3.49 -22.80 -0.33
N ASN A 256 -4.70 -23.07 -0.80
CA ASN A 256 -5.49 -24.23 -0.42
C ASN A 256 -5.66 -24.34 1.12
N LEU A 257 -6.01 -23.21 1.74
CA LEU A 257 -6.22 -23.09 3.18
C LEU A 257 -7.64 -22.61 3.49
N ASP A 258 -8.09 -22.88 4.71
CA ASP A 258 -9.38 -22.38 5.20
C ASP A 258 -9.43 -20.83 5.19
N LYS A 259 -10.54 -20.29 4.71
CA LYS A 259 -10.74 -18.83 4.58
C LYS A 259 -10.56 -18.07 5.89
N HIS A 260 -11.15 -18.57 6.98
CA HIS A 260 -11.08 -17.89 8.28
C HIS A 260 -9.66 -17.91 8.85
N THR A 261 -8.94 -19.01 8.63
CA THR A 261 -7.51 -19.12 8.97
C THR A 261 -6.69 -18.07 8.23
N VAL A 262 -6.92 -17.92 6.93
CA VAL A 262 -6.19 -16.93 6.10
C VAL A 262 -6.57 -15.50 6.49
N GLU A 263 -7.87 -15.19 6.63
CA GLU A 263 -8.31 -13.85 7.06
C GLU A 263 -7.68 -13.47 8.41
N GLY A 264 -7.65 -14.42 9.37
CA GLY A 264 -7.02 -14.20 10.67
C GLY A 264 -5.52 -13.92 10.56
N GLN A 265 -4.81 -14.69 9.74
CA GLN A 265 -3.38 -14.48 9.54
C GLN A 265 -3.10 -13.14 8.83
N LEU A 266 -3.86 -12.79 7.79
CA LEU A 266 -3.72 -11.51 7.08
C LEU A 266 -3.96 -10.31 8.01
N PHE A 267 -4.97 -10.40 8.90
CA PHE A 267 -5.17 -9.39 9.92
C PHE A 267 -3.95 -9.27 10.85
N LEU A 268 -3.46 -10.38 11.37
CA LEU A 268 -2.28 -10.40 12.26
C LEU A 268 -1.02 -9.89 11.56
N ASN A 269 -0.84 -10.19 10.28
CA ASN A 269 0.27 -9.65 9.50
C ASN A 269 0.19 -8.13 9.41
N THR A 270 -1.00 -7.60 9.12
CA THR A 270 -1.21 -6.14 8.99
C THR A 270 -0.92 -5.42 10.31
N VAL A 271 -1.43 -5.90 11.44
CA VAL A 271 -1.14 -5.28 12.76
C VAL A 271 0.31 -5.45 13.20
N LYS A 272 0.99 -6.49 12.73
CA LYS A 272 2.42 -6.68 12.97
C LYS A 272 3.27 -5.64 12.22
N VAL A 273 2.90 -5.31 11.00
CA VAL A 273 3.56 -4.26 10.20
C VAL A 273 3.22 -2.88 10.76
N PHE A 274 1.94 -2.59 10.90
CA PHE A 274 1.41 -1.29 11.34
C PHE A 274 1.11 -1.34 12.84
N ASN A 275 2.14 -1.36 13.65
CA ASN A 275 2.08 -1.61 15.09
C ASN A 275 1.28 -0.61 15.93
N LYS A 276 0.89 0.53 15.37
CA LYS A 276 -0.07 1.46 15.98
C LYS A 276 -1.53 0.98 15.84
N ILE A 277 -1.79 -0.02 14.97
CA ILE A 277 -3.11 -0.65 14.86
C ILE A 277 -3.24 -1.69 15.98
N PRO A 278 -4.22 -1.57 16.89
CA PRO A 278 -4.33 -2.47 18.03
C PRO A 278 -4.70 -3.90 17.59
N ALA A 279 -3.87 -4.87 17.97
CA ALA A 279 -4.16 -6.30 17.73
C ALA A 279 -5.43 -6.78 18.47
N SER A 280 -5.84 -6.08 19.54
CA SER A 280 -7.05 -6.36 20.32
C SER A 280 -8.36 -6.20 19.52
N TYR A 281 -8.32 -5.58 18.35
CA TYR A 281 -9.48 -5.52 17.46
C TYR A 281 -9.78 -6.85 16.77
N TYR A 282 -8.84 -7.79 16.76
CA TYR A 282 -9.09 -9.14 16.28
C TYR A 282 -9.83 -9.95 17.35
N SER A 283 -11.12 -10.15 17.17
CA SER A 283 -11.88 -11.15 17.93
C SER A 283 -11.99 -12.44 17.10
N ARG A 284 -11.51 -13.55 17.63
CA ARG A 284 -11.92 -14.87 17.10
C ARG A 284 -13.39 -15.04 17.46
N SER A 285 -14.28 -14.72 16.52
CA SER A 285 -15.72 -15.06 16.61
C SER A 285 -15.91 -16.52 16.30
#